data_4440180666afe9ce083194303ba591a5
#
_entry.id   4440180666afe9ce083194303ba591a5
#
_cell.length_a   1.000
_cell.length_b   1.000
_cell.length_c   1.000
_cell.angle_alpha   90.00
_cell.angle_beta   90.00
_cell.angle_gamma   90.00
#
_symmetry.space_group_name_H-M   'P 1'
#
loop_
_entity.id
_entity.type
_entity.pdbx_description
1 polymer ?
#
loop_
_entity_poly.entity_id
_entity_poly.type
_entity_poly.pdbx_seq_one_letter_code
_entity_poly.pdbx_strand_id
1 'polypeptide(L)'
;MATKESVLAGLEPRSFWAHFETLTRIARPSRLEEPAIEHVREWADRQGFEVEQDAGRNLVIRVPATSGRENAPTLMLQGHLDIVCERDPSSPNDPAEGRIELVRDDEWLTADGTTLGADDGVAIAAMMALVEDESLPHGPLELLMTVAEEVGLEGANALDGSRLTGATLINLDSEEDGTLTVGCAGSTDTWIKVDAPRAACSPDAVTLSIAAGEGLGGHSGVQIALGHANAIKVLGRVLREAYATAPFRLVALDGGKSRNAIPRDAVAVCSVPRDQENGFRASVESATAVVRDAYSKTDPGATVKIETTGDAADAWTEEATATLLDVVALVPTGPLAMSPDFDKLVETSTSLGEAATEGERLTLHSLTRSSNDAAMPEVIAALEAAARLAGGTLEVKHNYNGWRPNLDSEVLAVARTVYERLFGEPPVVTAIHAGLETAVIGSKVSGSLDMLAIGPQIEGPHSPDERVSIPTVERFWKLLVGVVDELSAPGKSRT
;
A
#
# COMPACT_ATOMS: atom_id res chain seq x y z
N MET A 1 11.80 5.03 -43.94
CA MET A 1 12.33 4.91 -42.57
C MET A 1 12.23 3.46 -42.22
N ALA A 2 13.33 2.79 -41.84
CA ALA A 2 13.28 1.42 -41.35
C ALA A 2 12.42 1.47 -40.06
N THR A 3 11.36 0.69 -40.00
CA THR A 3 10.59 0.48 -38.78
C THR A 3 11.55 -0.12 -37.76
N LYS A 4 11.83 0.61 -36.68
CA LYS A 4 12.58 0.06 -35.52
C LYS A 4 11.80 -1.18 -35.06
N GLU A 5 12.43 -2.32 -35.05
CA GLU A 5 11.81 -3.57 -34.57
C GLU A 5 11.37 -3.32 -33.11
N SER A 6 10.14 -3.71 -32.77
CA SER A 6 9.62 -3.53 -31.40
C SER A 6 10.54 -4.28 -30.42
N VAL A 7 10.83 -3.67 -29.28
CA VAL A 7 11.60 -4.31 -28.20
C VAL A 7 10.92 -5.57 -27.64
N LEU A 8 9.62 -5.71 -27.93
CA LEU A 8 8.79 -6.88 -27.56
C LEU A 8 8.78 -7.97 -28.65
N ALA A 9 9.51 -7.78 -29.78
CA ALA A 9 9.54 -8.76 -30.85
C ALA A 9 10.08 -10.12 -30.34
N GLY A 10 9.34 -11.19 -30.67
CA GLY A 10 9.71 -12.56 -30.29
C GLY A 10 9.30 -12.96 -28.87
N LEU A 11 8.66 -12.10 -28.10
CA LEU A 11 8.07 -12.46 -26.79
C LEU A 11 6.73 -13.18 -26.96
N GLU A 12 6.49 -14.16 -26.09
CA GLU A 12 5.24 -14.92 -26.04
C GLU A 12 4.57 -14.74 -24.65
N PRO A 13 3.22 -14.72 -24.57
CA PRO A 13 2.29 -14.78 -25.72
C PRO A 13 2.21 -13.42 -26.44
N ARG A 14 2.15 -13.46 -27.76
CA ARG A 14 2.19 -12.23 -28.58
C ARG A 14 1.02 -11.28 -28.34
N SER A 15 -0.19 -11.83 -28.14
CA SER A 15 -1.39 -11.02 -27.88
C SER A 15 -1.24 -10.23 -26.56
N PHE A 16 -0.74 -10.85 -25.51
CA PHE A 16 -0.44 -10.18 -24.25
C PHE A 16 0.51 -8.98 -24.44
N TRP A 17 1.66 -9.22 -25.09
CA TRP A 17 2.65 -8.15 -25.28
C TRP A 17 2.16 -7.05 -26.22
N ALA A 18 1.28 -7.37 -27.19
CA ALA A 18 0.66 -6.38 -28.06
C ALA A 18 -0.33 -5.48 -27.30
N HIS A 19 -1.12 -6.05 -26.39
CA HIS A 19 -1.99 -5.26 -25.52
C HIS A 19 -1.17 -4.42 -24.53
N PHE A 20 -0.16 -4.98 -23.93
CA PHE A 20 0.72 -4.24 -23.01
C PHE A 20 1.38 -3.04 -23.73
N GLU A 21 1.97 -3.25 -24.91
CA GLU A 21 2.55 -2.16 -25.72
C GLU A 21 1.51 -1.09 -26.08
N THR A 22 0.27 -1.48 -26.32
CA THR A 22 -0.81 -0.54 -26.62
C THR A 22 -1.12 0.32 -25.41
N LEU A 23 -1.20 -0.27 -24.20
CA LEU A 23 -1.48 0.43 -22.95
C LEU A 23 -0.41 1.47 -22.62
N THR A 24 0.87 1.24 -22.99
CA THR A 24 1.94 2.24 -22.77
C THR A 24 1.79 3.51 -23.58
N ARG A 25 0.91 3.50 -24.59
CA ARG A 25 0.59 4.64 -25.47
C ARG A 25 -0.73 5.33 -25.11
N ILE A 26 -1.37 4.89 -24.03
CA ILE A 26 -2.65 5.42 -23.55
C ILE A 26 -2.42 6.12 -22.21
N ALA A 27 -2.80 7.39 -22.14
CA ALA A 27 -2.79 8.13 -20.88
C ALA A 27 -3.81 7.52 -19.91
N ARG A 28 -3.33 7.08 -18.72
CA ARG A 28 -4.17 6.45 -17.71
C ARG A 28 -3.73 6.79 -16.26
N PRO A 29 -3.40 8.07 -15.96
CA PRO A 29 -3.12 8.45 -14.59
C PRO A 29 -4.39 8.32 -13.74
N SER A 30 -4.24 8.01 -12.44
CA SER A 30 -5.36 7.85 -11.50
C SER A 30 -6.34 9.02 -11.57
N ARG A 31 -7.63 8.73 -11.63
CA ARG A 31 -8.79 9.64 -11.82
C ARG A 31 -8.91 10.23 -13.23
N LEU A 32 -8.00 9.93 -14.14
CA LEU A 32 -8.04 10.42 -15.55
C LEU A 32 -7.94 9.27 -16.55
N GLU A 33 -8.48 8.10 -16.21
CA GLU A 33 -8.39 6.84 -16.96
C GLU A 33 -9.33 6.80 -18.18
N GLU A 34 -10.08 7.86 -18.49
CA GLU A 34 -11.08 7.84 -19.57
C GLU A 34 -10.56 7.31 -20.91
N PRO A 35 -9.30 7.65 -21.34
CA PRO A 35 -8.77 7.08 -22.58
C PRO A 35 -8.58 5.55 -22.53
N ALA A 36 -8.20 5.01 -21.35
CA ALA A 36 -8.06 3.57 -21.17
C ALA A 36 -9.41 2.87 -21.09
N ILE A 37 -10.39 3.47 -20.40
CA ILE A 37 -11.78 3.01 -20.34
C ILE A 37 -12.36 2.91 -21.77
N GLU A 38 -12.21 3.96 -22.58
CA GLU A 38 -12.71 3.98 -23.95
C GLU A 38 -12.02 2.92 -24.82
N HIS A 39 -10.70 2.77 -24.72
CA HIS A 39 -9.95 1.73 -25.41
C HIS A 39 -10.45 0.32 -25.10
N VAL A 40 -10.67 0.02 -23.81
CA VAL A 40 -11.18 -1.29 -23.37
C VAL A 40 -12.61 -1.51 -23.86
N ARG A 41 -13.48 -0.50 -23.82
CA ARG A 41 -14.85 -0.59 -24.35
C ARG A 41 -14.86 -0.88 -25.83
N GLU A 42 -14.09 -0.12 -26.63
CA GLU A 42 -13.96 -0.35 -28.07
C GLU A 42 -13.41 -1.75 -28.39
N TRP A 43 -12.48 -2.24 -27.57
CA TRP A 43 -11.95 -3.59 -27.71
C TRP A 43 -13.04 -4.62 -27.43
N ALA A 44 -13.78 -4.51 -26.32
CA ALA A 44 -14.84 -5.43 -25.95
C ALA A 44 -15.99 -5.43 -26.99
N ASP A 45 -16.36 -4.25 -27.52
CA ASP A 45 -17.34 -4.12 -28.59
C ASP A 45 -16.91 -4.86 -29.87
N ARG A 46 -15.61 -4.78 -30.22
CA ARG A 46 -15.06 -5.54 -31.38
C ARG A 46 -15.11 -7.05 -31.17
N GLN A 47 -14.97 -7.51 -29.91
CA GLN A 47 -15.11 -8.93 -29.55
C GLN A 47 -16.56 -9.37 -29.38
N GLY A 48 -17.52 -8.44 -29.37
CA GLY A 48 -18.93 -8.72 -29.15
C GLY A 48 -19.28 -9.02 -27.68
N PHE A 49 -18.47 -8.57 -26.72
CA PHE A 49 -18.70 -8.75 -25.29
C PHE A 49 -19.62 -7.65 -24.73
N GLU A 50 -20.43 -8.02 -23.75
CA GLU A 50 -21.23 -7.07 -22.99
C GLU A 50 -20.33 -6.31 -22.00
N VAL A 51 -20.44 -4.98 -21.98
CA VAL A 51 -19.69 -4.09 -21.09
C VAL A 51 -20.66 -3.28 -20.24
N GLU A 52 -20.52 -3.41 -18.93
CA GLU A 52 -21.19 -2.54 -17.98
C GLU A 52 -20.16 -1.60 -17.33
N GLN A 53 -20.53 -0.33 -17.17
CA GLN A 53 -19.78 0.63 -16.39
C GLN A 53 -20.61 1.06 -15.18
N ASP A 54 -20.03 0.97 -13.98
CA ASP A 54 -20.73 1.40 -12.76
C ASP A 54 -20.54 2.92 -12.49
N ALA A 55 -21.17 3.41 -11.43
CA ALA A 55 -21.05 4.81 -11.03
C ALA A 55 -19.63 5.19 -10.55
N GLY A 56 -18.83 4.20 -10.11
CA GLY A 56 -17.43 4.33 -9.76
C GLY A 56 -16.49 4.37 -10.98
N ARG A 57 -17.04 4.25 -12.18
CA ARG A 57 -16.33 4.18 -13.48
C ARG A 57 -15.61 2.85 -13.74
N ASN A 58 -15.77 1.85 -12.85
CA ASN A 58 -15.24 0.51 -13.06
C ASN A 58 -15.95 -0.15 -14.25
N LEU A 59 -15.24 -1.03 -14.96
CA LEU A 59 -15.78 -1.82 -16.05
C LEU A 59 -15.98 -3.27 -15.61
N VAL A 60 -17.14 -3.83 -15.93
CA VAL A 60 -17.42 -5.27 -15.87
C VAL A 60 -17.70 -5.76 -17.28
N ILE A 61 -16.84 -6.63 -17.79
CA ILE A 61 -16.95 -7.21 -19.14
C ILE A 61 -17.34 -8.67 -18.98
N ARG A 62 -18.49 -9.03 -19.60
CA ARG A 62 -19.03 -10.39 -19.54
C ARG A 62 -18.58 -11.18 -20.76
N VAL A 63 -17.82 -12.23 -20.53
CA VAL A 63 -17.31 -13.11 -21.58
C VAL A 63 -18.03 -14.45 -21.51
N PRO A 64 -18.74 -14.85 -22.59
CA PRO A 64 -19.39 -16.16 -22.65
C PRO A 64 -18.38 -17.30 -22.52
N ALA A 65 -18.81 -18.42 -21.97
CA ALA A 65 -17.98 -19.61 -21.90
C ALA A 65 -17.59 -20.14 -23.28
N THR A 66 -16.42 -20.77 -23.37
CA THR A 66 -16.06 -21.57 -24.54
C THR A 66 -16.90 -22.84 -24.62
N SER A 67 -17.00 -23.44 -25.83
CA SER A 67 -17.83 -24.63 -26.07
C SER A 67 -17.51 -25.77 -25.09
N GLY A 68 -18.57 -26.28 -24.45
CA GLY A 68 -18.50 -27.37 -23.49
C GLY A 68 -18.16 -26.92 -22.04
N ARG A 69 -18.07 -25.61 -21.79
CA ARG A 69 -17.80 -25.02 -20.47
C ARG A 69 -18.95 -24.13 -19.94
N GLU A 70 -20.11 -24.16 -20.62
CA GLU A 70 -21.23 -23.24 -20.35
C GLU A 70 -21.85 -23.42 -18.95
N ASN A 71 -21.67 -24.60 -18.35
CA ASN A 71 -22.18 -24.90 -17.02
C ASN A 71 -21.14 -24.67 -15.89
N ALA A 72 -19.94 -24.23 -16.22
CA ALA A 72 -18.95 -23.88 -15.20
C ALA A 72 -19.40 -22.63 -14.42
N PRO A 73 -19.04 -22.54 -13.12
CA PRO A 73 -19.26 -21.30 -12.37
C PRO A 73 -18.56 -20.12 -13.01
N THR A 74 -19.16 -18.93 -12.92
CA THR A 74 -18.54 -17.69 -13.38
C THR A 74 -17.29 -17.40 -12.55
N LEU A 75 -16.17 -17.16 -13.22
CA LEU A 75 -14.91 -16.73 -12.63
C LEU A 75 -14.69 -15.25 -12.87
N MET A 76 -14.33 -14.50 -11.85
CA MET A 76 -13.93 -13.11 -11.96
C MET A 76 -12.40 -13.01 -12.07
N LEU A 77 -11.91 -12.25 -13.04
CA LEU A 77 -10.53 -11.81 -13.15
C LEU A 77 -10.49 -10.30 -12.93
N GLN A 78 -9.55 -9.82 -12.14
CA GLN A 78 -9.54 -8.41 -11.74
C GLN A 78 -8.14 -7.80 -11.81
N GLY A 79 -8.08 -6.54 -12.22
CA GLY A 79 -6.94 -5.65 -12.19
C GLY A 79 -7.38 -4.21 -12.37
N HIS A 80 -6.46 -3.24 -12.20
CA HIS A 80 -6.78 -1.82 -12.30
C HIS A 80 -6.24 -1.16 -13.58
N LEU A 81 -6.97 -0.13 -14.04
CA LEU A 81 -6.65 0.57 -15.29
C LEU A 81 -5.63 1.69 -15.11
N ASP A 82 -5.60 2.33 -13.97
CA ASP A 82 -4.72 3.45 -13.69
C ASP A 82 -3.26 3.03 -13.45
N ILE A 83 -2.37 4.00 -13.43
CA ILE A 83 -0.95 3.86 -13.05
C ILE A 83 -0.47 5.09 -12.30
N VAL A 84 0.55 4.91 -11.48
CA VAL A 84 1.36 6.01 -10.97
C VAL A 84 2.21 6.59 -12.10
N CYS A 85 2.15 7.91 -12.30
CA CYS A 85 2.87 8.59 -13.36
C CYS A 85 4.07 9.36 -12.80
N GLU A 86 5.18 8.66 -12.59
CA GLU A 86 6.45 9.25 -12.17
C GLU A 86 7.44 9.31 -13.32
N ARG A 87 8.32 10.30 -13.32
CA ARG A 87 9.38 10.44 -14.33
C ARG A 87 10.61 11.16 -13.79
N ASP A 88 11.74 10.85 -14.38
CA ASP A 88 12.94 11.63 -14.19
C ASP A 88 12.74 13.06 -14.71
N PRO A 89 13.20 14.09 -13.99
CA PRO A 89 13.04 15.49 -14.43
C PRO A 89 13.62 15.80 -15.82
N SER A 90 14.59 14.99 -16.28
CA SER A 90 15.23 15.13 -17.58
C SER A 90 14.60 14.28 -18.69
N SER A 91 13.67 13.39 -18.36
CA SER A 91 13.03 12.52 -19.36
C SER A 91 12.12 13.32 -20.31
N PRO A 92 12.19 13.08 -21.63
CA PRO A 92 11.24 13.63 -22.59
C PRO A 92 9.90 12.88 -22.58
N ASN A 93 9.86 11.69 -21.97
CA ASN A 93 8.70 10.83 -21.87
C ASN A 93 7.79 11.27 -20.72
N ASP A 94 6.50 11.01 -20.85
CA ASP A 94 5.50 11.40 -19.85
C ASP A 94 4.38 10.37 -19.79
N PRO A 95 4.33 9.53 -18.74
CA PRO A 95 3.29 8.51 -18.59
C PRO A 95 1.90 9.10 -18.53
N ALA A 96 1.76 10.30 -17.95
CA ALA A 96 0.48 10.99 -17.84
C ALA A 96 -0.10 11.43 -19.20
N GLU A 97 0.74 11.47 -20.24
CA GLU A 97 0.33 11.74 -21.62
C GLU A 97 0.36 10.49 -22.51
N GLY A 98 0.50 9.30 -21.94
CA GLY A 98 0.61 8.05 -22.70
C GLY A 98 1.90 7.95 -23.51
N ARG A 99 2.99 8.50 -23.02
CA ARG A 99 4.31 8.42 -23.65
C ARG A 99 5.27 7.66 -22.76
N ILE A 100 5.22 6.33 -22.83
CA ILE A 100 6.13 5.40 -22.16
C ILE A 100 6.95 4.73 -23.26
N GLU A 101 8.24 5.03 -23.33
CA GLU A 101 9.16 4.39 -24.27
C GLU A 101 9.74 3.12 -23.63
N LEU A 102 9.38 1.96 -24.16
CA LEU A 102 9.81 0.68 -23.63
C LEU A 102 11.29 0.40 -23.91
N VAL A 103 11.98 -0.11 -22.92
CA VAL A 103 13.37 -0.54 -22.99
C VAL A 103 13.46 -1.98 -22.50
N ARG A 104 14.11 -2.83 -23.29
CA ARG A 104 14.43 -4.20 -22.89
C ARG A 104 15.89 -4.26 -22.44
N ASP A 105 16.09 -4.71 -21.19
CA ASP A 105 17.37 -4.92 -20.57
C ASP A 105 17.48 -6.39 -20.15
N ASP A 106 18.05 -7.20 -21.03
CA ASP A 106 18.18 -8.66 -20.89
C ASP A 106 16.81 -9.34 -20.61
N GLU A 107 16.60 -9.83 -19.42
CA GLU A 107 15.35 -10.49 -18.97
C GLU A 107 14.30 -9.51 -18.41
N TRP A 108 14.60 -8.22 -18.39
CA TRP A 108 13.72 -7.20 -17.86
C TRP A 108 13.15 -6.30 -18.96
N LEU A 109 11.91 -5.90 -18.76
CA LEU A 109 11.29 -4.80 -19.49
C LEU A 109 11.10 -3.62 -18.53
N THR A 110 11.57 -2.45 -18.95
CA THR A 110 11.46 -1.19 -18.21
C THR A 110 11.07 -0.05 -19.16
N ALA A 111 11.03 1.18 -18.66
CA ALA A 111 10.76 2.38 -19.44
C ALA A 111 11.94 3.37 -19.40
N ASP A 112 12.08 4.20 -20.43
CA ASP A 112 13.13 5.21 -20.52
C ASP A 112 12.78 6.42 -19.64
N GLY A 113 13.28 6.39 -18.39
CA GLY A 113 13.16 7.48 -17.41
C GLY A 113 11.75 7.78 -16.93
N THR A 114 10.85 6.80 -16.95
CA THR A 114 9.48 6.91 -16.42
C THR A 114 9.06 5.63 -15.73
N THR A 115 7.95 5.67 -14.98
CA THR A 115 7.20 4.45 -14.62
C THR A 115 6.85 3.68 -15.88
N LEU A 116 6.86 2.34 -15.78
CA LEU A 116 6.54 1.41 -16.87
C LEU A 116 5.01 1.20 -16.99
N GLY A 117 4.32 1.20 -15.85
CA GLY A 117 2.90 0.84 -15.73
C GLY A 117 2.66 -0.65 -15.93
N ALA A 118 3.61 -1.49 -15.50
CA ALA A 118 3.42 -2.94 -15.37
C ALA A 118 2.40 -3.24 -14.29
N ASP A 119 2.43 -2.51 -13.23
CA ASP A 119 1.42 -2.34 -12.20
C ASP A 119 0.37 -1.32 -12.71
N ASP A 120 -0.87 -1.68 -13.12
CA ASP A 120 -1.34 -3.06 -13.32
C ASP A 120 -1.70 -3.32 -14.82
N GLY A 121 -0.88 -2.78 -15.72
CA GLY A 121 -1.03 -3.02 -17.17
C GLY A 121 -0.87 -4.50 -17.54
N VAL A 122 -0.18 -5.27 -16.71
CA VAL A 122 -0.01 -6.72 -16.89
C VAL A 122 -1.35 -7.44 -16.76
N ALA A 123 -2.16 -7.14 -15.75
CA ALA A 123 -3.47 -7.74 -15.59
C ALA A 123 -4.40 -7.43 -16.75
N ILE A 124 -4.45 -6.16 -17.15
CA ILE A 124 -5.30 -5.73 -18.27
C ILE A 124 -4.90 -6.46 -19.56
N ALA A 125 -3.61 -6.50 -19.87
CA ALA A 125 -3.10 -7.21 -21.04
C ALA A 125 -3.38 -8.73 -20.96
N ALA A 126 -3.25 -9.33 -19.78
CA ALA A 126 -3.52 -10.76 -19.58
C ALA A 126 -5.00 -11.10 -19.77
N MET A 127 -5.91 -10.30 -19.20
CA MET A 127 -7.35 -10.49 -19.35
C MET A 127 -7.77 -10.39 -20.82
N MET A 128 -7.30 -9.36 -21.54
CA MET A 128 -7.61 -9.17 -22.96
C MET A 128 -7.07 -10.32 -23.81
N ALA A 129 -5.80 -10.70 -23.62
CA ALA A 129 -5.17 -11.75 -24.38
C ALA A 129 -5.77 -13.15 -24.14
N LEU A 130 -6.20 -13.43 -22.90
CA LEU A 130 -6.79 -14.72 -22.54
C LEU A 130 -8.08 -15.00 -23.31
N VAL A 131 -8.95 -14.00 -23.41
CA VAL A 131 -10.26 -14.17 -24.06
C VAL A 131 -10.23 -14.03 -25.58
N GLU A 132 -9.13 -13.52 -26.15
CA GLU A 132 -8.91 -13.47 -27.61
C GLU A 132 -8.41 -14.80 -28.18
N ASP A 133 -7.82 -15.66 -27.34
CA ASP A 133 -7.31 -16.97 -27.79
C ASP A 133 -8.42 -18.03 -27.70
N GLU A 134 -9.12 -18.22 -28.81
CA GLU A 134 -10.20 -19.21 -28.94
C GLU A 134 -9.75 -20.65 -28.61
N SER A 135 -8.44 -20.94 -28.54
CA SER A 135 -7.92 -22.23 -28.17
C SER A 135 -7.87 -22.49 -26.67
N LEU A 136 -8.00 -21.42 -25.85
CA LEU A 136 -7.96 -21.52 -24.40
C LEU A 136 -9.37 -21.76 -23.84
N PRO A 137 -9.61 -22.95 -23.19
CA PRO A 137 -10.92 -23.24 -22.66
C PRO A 137 -11.17 -22.46 -21.35
N HIS A 138 -12.35 -21.87 -21.22
CA HIS A 138 -12.80 -21.20 -20.01
C HIS A 138 -14.31 -21.26 -19.83
N GLY A 139 -14.79 -21.20 -18.59
CA GLY A 139 -16.19 -20.98 -18.23
C GLY A 139 -16.63 -19.54 -18.52
N PRO A 140 -17.84 -19.15 -18.11
CA PRO A 140 -18.22 -17.74 -18.13
C PRO A 140 -17.22 -16.91 -17.32
N LEU A 141 -16.74 -15.77 -17.85
CA LEU A 141 -15.84 -14.86 -17.15
C LEU A 141 -16.48 -13.49 -16.92
N GLU A 142 -16.14 -12.87 -15.83
CA GLU A 142 -16.33 -11.45 -15.56
C GLU A 142 -14.94 -10.82 -15.42
N LEU A 143 -14.59 -9.93 -16.38
CA LEU A 143 -13.36 -9.15 -16.29
C LEU A 143 -13.70 -7.84 -15.59
N LEU A 144 -13.27 -7.71 -14.35
CA LEU A 144 -13.44 -6.51 -13.54
C LEU A 144 -12.19 -5.64 -13.66
N MET A 145 -12.33 -4.49 -14.32
CA MET A 145 -11.25 -3.51 -14.45
C MET A 145 -11.62 -2.27 -13.66
N THR A 146 -10.89 -2.04 -12.59
CA THR A 146 -11.13 -0.92 -11.65
C THR A 146 -10.36 0.33 -12.05
N VAL A 147 -10.67 1.46 -11.42
CA VAL A 147 -10.03 2.76 -11.64
C VAL A 147 -9.56 3.35 -10.32
N ALA A 148 -8.60 4.28 -10.37
CA ALA A 148 -8.13 5.04 -9.21
C ALA A 148 -7.73 4.14 -8.01
N GLU A 149 -7.10 3.02 -8.30
CA GLU A 149 -6.54 2.11 -7.31
C GLU A 149 -5.44 2.81 -6.51
N GLU A 150 -4.47 3.40 -7.21
CA GLU A 150 -3.22 3.99 -6.73
C GLU A 150 -3.41 5.20 -5.81
N VAL A 151 -4.61 5.74 -5.77
CA VAL A 151 -4.98 6.88 -4.91
C VAL A 151 -5.90 6.48 -3.77
N GLY A 152 -5.90 5.20 -3.41
CA GLY A 152 -6.58 4.66 -2.23
C GLY A 152 -7.78 3.79 -2.51
N LEU A 153 -7.74 2.95 -3.56
CA LEU A 153 -8.77 1.96 -3.92
C LEU A 153 -10.13 2.62 -4.20
N GLU A 154 -10.12 3.84 -4.79
CA GLU A 154 -11.35 4.64 -4.92
C GLU A 154 -12.40 3.93 -5.80
N GLY A 155 -11.97 3.32 -6.93
CA GLY A 155 -12.83 2.56 -7.81
C GLY A 155 -13.46 1.36 -7.11
N ALA A 156 -12.65 0.53 -6.46
CA ALA A 156 -13.15 -0.62 -5.70
C ALA A 156 -14.08 -0.18 -4.56
N ASN A 157 -13.76 0.91 -3.86
CA ASN A 157 -14.63 1.47 -2.82
C ASN A 157 -15.97 1.97 -3.37
N ALA A 158 -16.02 2.44 -4.60
CA ALA A 158 -17.26 2.89 -5.28
C ALA A 158 -18.00 1.76 -6.01
N LEU A 159 -17.42 0.55 -6.08
CA LEU A 159 -17.95 -0.59 -6.83
C LEU A 159 -19.36 -0.97 -6.38
N ASP A 160 -20.24 -1.16 -7.35
CA ASP A 160 -21.55 -1.78 -7.17
C ASP A 160 -21.43 -3.30 -7.28
N GLY A 161 -21.13 -3.97 -6.16
CA GLY A 161 -20.95 -5.41 -6.09
C GLY A 161 -22.19 -6.24 -6.49
N SER A 162 -23.39 -5.63 -6.59
CA SER A 162 -24.60 -6.32 -7.05
C SER A 162 -24.54 -6.68 -8.55
N ARG A 163 -23.61 -6.09 -9.29
CA ARG A 163 -23.37 -6.37 -10.71
C ARG A 163 -22.50 -7.60 -10.94
N LEU A 164 -21.83 -8.07 -9.90
CA LEU A 164 -20.95 -9.23 -9.96
C LEU A 164 -21.72 -10.50 -9.62
N THR A 165 -21.49 -11.56 -10.39
CA THR A 165 -22.18 -12.85 -10.25
C THR A 165 -21.23 -14.01 -9.91
N GLY A 166 -19.92 -13.81 -10.12
CA GLY A 166 -18.90 -14.81 -9.82
C GLY A 166 -18.76 -15.06 -8.32
N ALA A 167 -18.50 -16.31 -7.94
CA ALA A 167 -18.21 -16.71 -6.57
C ALA A 167 -16.70 -16.92 -6.31
N THR A 168 -15.87 -16.78 -7.34
CA THR A 168 -14.42 -16.89 -7.27
C THR A 168 -13.81 -15.68 -7.98
N LEU A 169 -12.79 -15.09 -7.37
CA LEU A 169 -12.05 -13.95 -7.93
C LEU A 169 -10.56 -14.25 -7.93
N ILE A 170 -9.92 -14.04 -9.08
CA ILE A 170 -8.46 -13.99 -9.20
C ILE A 170 -8.07 -12.56 -9.52
N ASN A 171 -7.42 -11.91 -8.58
CA ASN A 171 -6.76 -10.63 -8.78
C ASN A 171 -5.39 -10.90 -9.43
N LEU A 172 -5.03 -10.06 -10.40
CA LEU A 172 -3.84 -10.24 -11.22
C LEU A 172 -2.75 -9.19 -10.93
N ASP A 173 -2.90 -8.51 -9.80
CA ASP A 173 -2.14 -7.36 -9.36
C ASP A 173 -1.09 -7.73 -8.27
N SER A 174 -0.56 -8.93 -8.34
CA SER A 174 0.55 -9.34 -7.47
C SER A 174 1.89 -9.13 -8.18
N GLU A 175 2.91 -8.72 -7.44
CA GLU A 175 4.22 -8.32 -7.97
C GLU A 175 5.33 -9.36 -7.73
N GLU A 176 4.97 -10.53 -7.19
CA GLU A 176 5.93 -11.57 -6.80
C GLU A 176 5.68 -12.88 -7.56
N ASP A 177 6.61 -13.27 -8.45
CA ASP A 177 6.56 -14.58 -9.13
C ASP A 177 6.61 -15.73 -8.13
N GLY A 178 5.86 -16.77 -8.41
CA GLY A 178 5.84 -17.98 -7.59
C GLY A 178 5.05 -17.86 -6.29
N THR A 179 4.39 -16.73 -6.08
CA THR A 179 3.60 -16.44 -4.89
C THR A 179 2.10 -16.53 -5.16
N LEU A 180 1.37 -17.18 -4.25
CA LEU A 180 -0.09 -17.22 -4.21
C LEU A 180 -0.55 -16.43 -2.97
N THR A 181 -1.07 -15.23 -3.18
CA THR A 181 -1.53 -14.37 -2.10
C THR A 181 -2.99 -14.67 -1.77
N VAL A 182 -3.28 -14.97 -0.50
CA VAL A 182 -4.60 -15.41 0.00
C VAL A 182 -5.15 -14.51 1.11
N GLY A 183 -4.57 -13.33 1.29
CA GLY A 183 -5.01 -12.38 2.30
C GLY A 183 -4.29 -11.06 2.20
N CYS A 184 -4.91 -10.00 2.70
CA CYS A 184 -4.31 -8.68 2.80
C CYS A 184 -4.86 -7.89 3.99
N ALA A 185 -4.15 -6.83 4.39
CA ALA A 185 -4.58 -6.01 5.52
C ALA A 185 -5.57 -4.94 5.09
N GLY A 186 -6.66 -4.80 5.85
CA GLY A 186 -7.50 -3.61 5.87
C GLY A 186 -6.81 -2.44 6.55
N SER A 187 -7.40 -1.25 6.48
CA SER A 187 -6.82 -0.06 7.10
C SER A 187 -7.82 0.91 7.69
N THR A 188 -7.39 1.60 8.75
CA THR A 188 -8.15 2.64 9.43
C THR A 188 -7.22 3.77 9.83
N ASP A 189 -7.55 4.97 9.41
CA ASP A 189 -6.89 6.20 9.84
C ASP A 189 -7.47 6.70 11.16
N THR A 190 -6.61 7.22 12.03
CA THR A 190 -7.01 7.83 13.30
C THR A 190 -6.22 9.10 13.56
N TRP A 191 -6.93 10.14 14.04
CA TRP A 191 -6.31 11.42 14.43
C TRP A 191 -6.63 11.69 15.90
N ILE A 192 -5.60 11.69 16.75
CA ILE A 192 -5.67 12.22 18.11
C ILE A 192 -5.44 13.72 18.02
N LYS A 193 -6.39 14.52 18.50
CA LYS A 193 -6.32 15.98 18.53
C LYS A 193 -6.37 16.45 19.97
N VAL A 194 -5.32 17.15 20.42
CA VAL A 194 -5.21 17.69 21.78
C VAL A 194 -5.05 19.19 21.72
N ASP A 195 -6.05 19.93 22.18
CA ASP A 195 -5.96 21.36 22.40
C ASP A 195 -5.46 21.62 23.81
N ALA A 196 -4.32 22.30 23.96
CA ALA A 196 -3.66 22.47 25.23
C ALA A 196 -3.21 23.92 25.45
N PRO A 197 -3.28 24.45 26.70
CA PRO A 197 -3.04 25.85 26.97
C PRO A 197 -1.57 26.25 26.73
N ARG A 198 -1.39 27.42 26.13
CA ARG A 198 -0.09 28.08 25.91
C ARG A 198 0.07 29.32 26.79
N ALA A 199 1.29 29.72 27.01
CA ALA A 199 1.61 30.94 27.73
C ALA A 199 2.90 31.56 27.14
N ALA A 200 3.11 32.85 27.33
CA ALA A 200 4.33 33.55 26.89
C ALA A 200 5.59 32.90 27.42
N CYS A 201 6.61 32.79 26.58
CA CYS A 201 7.94 32.31 27.01
C CYS A 201 8.63 33.34 27.91
N SER A 202 9.48 32.86 28.83
CA SER A 202 10.31 33.75 29.62
C SER A 202 11.36 34.43 28.72
N PRO A 203 11.62 35.73 28.88
CA PRO A 203 12.70 36.42 28.15
C PRO A 203 14.09 35.81 28.40
N ASP A 204 14.26 35.12 29.52
CA ASP A 204 15.52 34.47 29.89
C ASP A 204 15.61 33.00 29.42
N ALA A 205 14.57 32.49 28.76
CA ALA A 205 14.60 31.15 28.22
C ALA A 205 15.44 31.08 26.92
N VAL A 206 16.00 29.90 26.67
CA VAL A 206 16.69 29.58 25.40
C VAL A 206 15.73 28.70 24.58
N THR A 207 15.58 29.03 23.31
CA THR A 207 14.80 28.21 22.39
C THR A 207 15.73 27.26 21.65
N LEU A 208 15.43 25.95 21.76
CA LEU A 208 16.21 24.87 21.17
C LEU A 208 15.36 24.08 20.19
N SER A 209 15.96 23.74 19.06
CA SER A 209 15.41 22.79 18.07
C SER A 209 16.05 21.44 18.29
N ILE A 210 15.23 20.40 18.44
CA ILE A 210 15.64 19.01 18.63
C ILE A 210 15.09 18.25 17.44
N ALA A 211 15.96 17.68 16.59
CA ALA A 211 15.60 17.00 15.36
C ALA A 211 16.01 15.54 15.41
N ALA A 212 15.04 14.63 15.32
CA ALA A 212 15.28 13.22 15.02
C ALA A 212 15.34 13.06 13.50
N GLY A 213 16.33 12.29 13.00
CA GLY A 213 16.51 12.11 11.56
C GLY A 213 17.52 11.03 11.21
N GLU A 214 17.87 10.98 9.92
CA GLU A 214 18.80 10.02 9.31
C GLU A 214 18.34 8.54 9.41
N GLY A 215 17.07 8.30 9.78
CA GLY A 215 16.46 6.98 9.79
C GLY A 215 16.15 6.47 8.40
N LEU A 216 16.02 5.15 8.27
CA LEU A 216 15.67 4.47 7.01
C LEU A 216 14.22 4.77 6.59
N GLY A 217 13.29 4.87 7.56
CA GLY A 217 11.87 4.97 7.28
C GLY A 217 11.32 3.72 6.63
N GLY A 218 10.38 3.88 5.68
CA GLY A 218 9.82 2.78 4.91
C GLY A 218 8.30 2.76 4.89
N HIS A 219 7.72 1.78 4.18
CA HIS A 219 6.28 1.61 4.10
C HIS A 219 5.73 1.03 5.42
N SER A 220 4.70 1.69 5.98
CA SER A 220 4.11 1.34 7.29
C SER A 220 3.33 0.01 7.31
N GLY A 221 3.18 -0.65 6.17
CA GLY A 221 2.64 -2.00 6.03
C GLY A 221 3.77 -3.02 5.89
N VAL A 222 4.23 -3.26 4.66
CA VAL A 222 5.17 -4.34 4.32
C VAL A 222 6.53 -4.28 5.05
N GLN A 223 6.96 -3.08 5.47
CA GLN A 223 8.23 -2.90 6.16
C GLN A 223 8.10 -2.67 7.67
N ILE A 224 6.87 -2.69 8.23
CA ILE A 224 6.63 -2.39 9.63
C ILE A 224 7.34 -3.36 10.58
N ALA A 225 7.56 -4.62 10.16
CA ALA A 225 8.25 -5.64 10.93
C ALA A 225 9.78 -5.52 10.92
N LEU A 226 10.35 -4.65 10.07
CA LEU A 226 11.80 -4.49 9.98
C LEU A 226 12.39 -3.76 11.18
N GLY A 227 11.56 -3.10 12.00
CA GLY A 227 11.96 -2.43 13.22
C GLY A 227 12.71 -1.12 12.98
N HIS A 228 12.44 -0.44 11.86
CA HIS A 228 12.99 0.90 11.59
C HIS A 228 12.49 1.91 12.61
N ALA A 229 13.35 2.90 12.90
CA ALA A 229 13.06 3.94 13.86
C ALA A 229 11.96 4.87 13.36
N ASN A 230 10.89 5.05 14.15
CA ASN A 230 9.89 6.08 13.91
C ASN A 230 10.39 7.38 14.56
N ALA A 231 10.72 8.38 13.75
CA ALA A 231 11.37 9.63 14.23
C ALA A 231 10.51 10.38 15.27
N ILE A 232 9.18 10.36 15.15
CA ILE A 232 8.27 11.00 16.12
C ILE A 232 8.37 10.30 17.48
N LYS A 233 8.39 8.96 17.49
CA LYS A 233 8.52 8.16 18.71
C LYS A 233 9.90 8.30 19.34
N VAL A 234 10.95 8.32 18.50
CA VAL A 234 12.33 8.58 18.94
C VAL A 234 12.41 9.94 19.63
N LEU A 235 11.89 10.97 18.99
CA LEU A 235 11.91 12.33 19.52
C LEU A 235 11.08 12.44 20.81
N GLY A 236 9.86 11.87 20.82
CA GLY A 236 9.00 11.83 22.01
C GLY A 236 9.69 11.15 23.22
N ARG A 237 10.41 10.04 22.97
CA ARG A 237 11.19 9.34 24.00
C ARG A 237 12.31 10.22 24.55
N VAL A 238 13.13 10.80 23.68
CA VAL A 238 14.26 11.66 24.08
C VAL A 238 13.78 12.86 24.87
N LEU A 239 12.71 13.53 24.41
CA LEU A 239 12.14 14.69 25.07
C LEU A 239 11.54 14.33 26.45
N ARG A 240 10.91 13.18 26.58
CA ARG A 240 10.32 12.72 27.85
C ARG A 240 11.42 12.43 28.89
N GLU A 241 12.54 11.79 28.48
CA GLU A 241 13.69 11.57 29.34
C GLU A 241 14.35 12.90 29.74
N ALA A 242 14.48 13.85 28.82
CA ALA A 242 15.02 15.18 29.11
C ALA A 242 14.09 15.97 30.07
N TYR A 243 12.77 15.88 29.87
CA TYR A 243 11.78 16.55 30.73
C TYR A 243 11.85 16.10 32.18
N ALA A 244 12.08 14.82 32.42
CA ALA A 244 12.22 14.28 33.79
C ALA A 244 13.44 14.83 34.54
N THR A 245 14.47 15.28 33.83
CA THR A 245 15.73 15.78 34.43
C THR A 245 15.79 17.32 34.43
N ALA A 246 15.36 17.95 33.36
CA ALA A 246 15.39 19.39 33.17
C ALA A 246 14.04 19.82 32.50
N PRO A 247 13.01 20.16 33.30
CA PRO A 247 11.71 20.57 32.77
C PRO A 247 11.83 21.75 31.80
N PHE A 248 11.09 21.65 30.72
CA PHE A 248 11.02 22.64 29.64
C PHE A 248 9.58 22.82 29.17
N ARG A 249 9.35 23.75 28.29
CA ARG A 249 8.04 23.95 27.65
C ARG A 249 8.14 23.65 26.15
N LEU A 250 7.27 22.80 25.63
CA LEU A 250 7.20 22.47 24.22
C LEU A 250 6.57 23.62 23.43
N VAL A 251 7.21 24.05 22.37
CA VAL A 251 6.73 25.11 21.45
C VAL A 251 6.02 24.48 20.26
N ALA A 252 6.63 23.43 19.68
CA ALA A 252 6.10 22.69 18.55
C ALA A 252 6.63 21.24 18.55
N LEU A 253 5.88 20.34 17.93
CA LEU A 253 6.28 18.97 17.59
C LEU A 253 5.69 18.63 16.22
N ASP A 254 6.56 18.50 15.22
CA ASP A 254 6.18 18.23 13.85
C ASP A 254 7.02 17.07 13.30
N GLY A 255 6.42 16.20 12.50
CA GLY A 255 7.15 15.07 11.89
C GLY A 255 6.26 14.24 10.98
N GLY A 256 6.92 13.49 10.07
CA GLY A 256 6.24 12.71 9.05
C GLY A 256 5.64 13.56 7.93
N LYS A 257 5.44 12.95 6.77
CA LYS A 257 4.88 13.60 5.57
C LYS A 257 3.83 12.75 4.86
N SER A 258 3.69 11.51 5.27
CA SER A 258 2.80 10.55 4.62
C SER A 258 2.28 9.54 5.64
N ARG A 259 0.96 9.38 5.65
CA ARG A 259 0.25 8.48 6.58
C ARG A 259 0.69 7.01 6.50
N ASN A 260 1.09 6.56 5.31
CA ASN A 260 1.50 5.18 5.04
C ASN A 260 3.02 4.94 5.13
N ALA A 261 3.77 5.92 5.62
CA ALA A 261 5.22 5.81 5.81
C ALA A 261 5.60 5.77 7.29
N ILE A 262 6.70 5.09 7.62
CA ILE A 262 7.38 5.21 8.89
C ILE A 262 8.17 6.54 8.85
N PRO A 263 7.89 7.52 9.72
CA PRO A 263 8.52 8.83 9.68
C PRO A 263 10.05 8.74 9.82
N ARG A 264 10.77 9.33 8.86
CA ARG A 264 12.23 9.41 8.88
C ARG A 264 12.74 10.61 9.68
N ASP A 265 11.92 11.67 9.73
CA ASP A 265 12.28 12.95 10.30
C ASP A 265 11.18 13.47 11.22
N ALA A 266 11.57 14.07 12.34
CA ALA A 266 10.69 14.82 13.24
C ALA A 266 11.49 15.92 13.93
N VAL A 267 10.84 17.05 14.21
CA VAL A 267 11.44 18.21 14.87
C VAL A 267 10.55 18.65 16.02
N ALA A 268 11.15 18.93 17.14
CA ALA A 268 10.52 19.64 18.26
C ALA A 268 11.25 20.94 18.54
N VAL A 269 10.48 21.97 18.90
CA VAL A 269 11.02 23.24 19.39
C VAL A 269 10.67 23.35 20.87
N CYS A 270 11.66 23.64 21.70
CA CYS A 270 11.54 23.67 23.16
C CYS A 270 12.02 25.01 23.71
N SER A 271 11.27 25.59 24.63
CA SER A 271 11.67 26.74 25.45
C SER A 271 12.20 26.23 26.79
N VAL A 272 13.52 26.37 27.00
CA VAL A 272 14.25 25.81 28.14
C VAL A 272 14.74 26.96 29.03
N PRO A 273 14.53 26.93 30.37
CA PRO A 273 15.12 27.90 31.26
C PRO A 273 16.67 27.92 31.09
N ARG A 274 17.24 29.11 31.00
CA ARG A 274 18.69 29.27 30.70
C ARG A 274 19.60 28.55 31.71
N ASP A 275 19.22 28.54 32.96
CA ASP A 275 19.96 27.83 34.00
C ASP A 275 19.87 26.30 33.90
N GLN A 276 18.91 25.78 33.16
CA GLN A 276 18.70 24.35 32.88
C GLN A 276 19.25 23.92 31.52
N GLU A 277 19.69 24.84 30.64
CA GLU A 277 20.11 24.52 29.27
C GLU A 277 21.18 23.41 29.22
N ASN A 278 22.21 23.48 30.04
CA ASN A 278 23.28 22.50 30.05
C ASN A 278 22.78 21.12 30.49
N GLY A 279 21.92 21.08 31.49
CA GLY A 279 21.29 19.82 31.97
C GLY A 279 20.40 19.20 30.91
N PHE A 280 19.59 20.03 30.23
CA PHE A 280 18.73 19.60 29.13
C PHE A 280 19.55 19.00 27.96
N ARG A 281 20.61 19.71 27.51
CA ARG A 281 21.47 19.21 26.43
C ARG A 281 22.14 17.89 26.79
N ALA A 282 22.65 17.75 28.00
CA ALA A 282 23.26 16.51 28.49
C ALA A 282 22.24 15.36 28.54
N SER A 283 21.01 15.62 28.94
CA SER A 283 19.93 14.63 28.95
C SER A 283 19.52 14.19 27.53
N VAL A 284 19.40 15.12 26.60
CA VAL A 284 19.14 14.81 25.18
C VAL A 284 20.28 13.96 24.61
N GLU A 285 21.52 14.29 24.86
CA GLU A 285 22.69 13.53 24.39
C GLU A 285 22.72 12.10 24.99
N SER A 286 22.46 11.97 26.28
CA SER A 286 22.36 10.68 26.96
C SER A 286 21.24 9.81 26.40
N ALA A 287 20.04 10.37 26.21
CA ALA A 287 18.89 9.68 25.62
C ALA A 287 19.15 9.29 24.16
N THR A 288 19.85 10.14 23.40
CA THR A 288 20.25 9.85 22.02
C THR A 288 21.20 8.64 21.95
N ALA A 289 22.13 8.50 22.89
CA ALA A 289 23.01 7.33 22.96
C ALA A 289 22.21 6.04 23.17
N VAL A 290 21.19 6.07 24.02
CA VAL A 290 20.28 4.92 24.23
C VAL A 290 19.47 4.59 22.97
N VAL A 291 18.99 5.60 22.24
CA VAL A 291 18.30 5.41 20.96
C VAL A 291 19.23 4.74 19.94
N ARG A 292 20.44 5.24 19.77
CA ARG A 292 21.42 4.64 18.84
C ARG A 292 21.74 3.18 19.17
N ASP A 293 21.87 2.84 20.44
CA ASP A 293 22.06 1.45 20.86
C ASP A 293 20.85 0.59 20.52
N ALA A 294 19.64 1.06 20.83
CA ALA A 294 18.38 0.34 20.59
C ALA A 294 18.16 0.04 19.10
N TYR A 295 18.51 0.95 18.21
CA TYR A 295 18.33 0.81 16.75
C TYR A 295 19.60 0.40 16.00
N SER A 296 20.68 0.05 16.70
CA SER A 296 22.00 -0.23 16.10
C SER A 296 22.00 -1.32 15.02
N LYS A 297 21.01 -2.24 15.03
CA LYS A 297 20.88 -3.33 14.06
C LYS A 297 19.83 -3.07 12.98
N THR A 298 18.74 -2.39 13.33
CA THR A 298 17.58 -2.24 12.43
C THR A 298 17.57 -0.89 11.72
N ASP A 299 18.18 0.14 12.33
CA ASP A 299 18.24 1.50 11.77
C ASP A 299 19.45 2.26 12.32
N PRO A 300 20.69 1.88 11.92
CA PRO A 300 21.92 2.42 12.51
C PRO A 300 22.13 3.92 12.23
N GLY A 301 21.41 4.50 11.27
CA GLY A 301 21.45 5.93 10.97
C GLY A 301 20.64 6.79 11.94
N ALA A 302 19.67 6.21 12.63
CA ALA A 302 18.76 6.96 13.50
C ALA A 302 19.51 7.77 14.57
N THR A 303 19.30 9.08 14.59
CA THR A 303 19.99 10.01 15.49
C THR A 303 19.10 11.18 15.88
N VAL A 304 19.54 11.90 16.94
CA VAL A 304 18.91 13.15 17.36
C VAL A 304 19.97 14.24 17.45
N LYS A 305 19.68 15.40 16.89
CA LYS A 305 20.51 16.60 16.89
C LYS A 305 19.82 17.70 17.69
N ILE A 306 20.62 18.57 18.33
CA ILE A 306 20.11 19.69 19.09
C ILE A 306 20.84 20.96 18.67
N GLU A 307 20.07 21.99 18.35
CA GLU A 307 20.60 23.29 17.90
C GLU A 307 19.88 24.43 18.63
N THR A 308 20.55 25.56 18.78
CA THR A 308 19.90 26.79 19.26
C THR A 308 19.20 27.45 18.08
N THR A 309 17.95 27.86 18.28
CA THR A 309 17.15 28.53 17.27
C THR A 309 16.69 29.91 17.74
N GLY A 310 15.93 30.63 16.92
CA GLY A 310 15.38 31.94 17.28
C GLY A 310 14.38 31.87 18.43
N ASP A 311 14.12 33.01 19.05
CA ASP A 311 13.24 33.10 20.23
C ASP A 311 11.81 32.71 19.90
N ALA A 312 11.15 31.98 20.79
CA ALA A 312 9.75 31.65 20.73
C ALA A 312 8.91 32.64 21.56
N ALA A 313 7.82 33.14 20.99
CA ALA A 313 6.91 34.06 21.69
C ALA A 313 6.14 33.38 22.81
N ASP A 314 5.64 32.16 22.56
CA ASP A 314 4.87 31.34 23.48
C ASP A 314 5.21 29.85 23.34
N ALA A 315 4.80 29.07 24.32
CA ALA A 315 4.91 27.63 24.35
C ALA A 315 3.74 27.04 25.16
N TRP A 316 3.46 25.76 24.99
CA TRP A 316 2.53 25.07 25.89
C TRP A 316 3.01 25.20 27.34
N THR A 317 2.09 25.20 28.29
CA THR A 317 2.43 25.23 29.71
C THR A 317 3.25 23.97 30.07
N GLU A 318 3.92 23.96 31.22
CA GLU A 318 4.65 22.76 31.68
C GLU A 318 3.74 21.53 31.80
N GLU A 319 2.55 21.70 32.38
CA GLU A 319 1.56 20.64 32.52
C GLU A 319 1.08 20.15 31.14
N ALA A 320 0.78 21.06 30.21
CA ALA A 320 0.41 20.73 28.84
C ALA A 320 1.58 19.98 28.13
N THR A 321 2.81 20.45 28.30
CA THR A 321 4.00 19.79 27.73
C THR A 321 4.11 18.34 28.21
N ALA A 322 3.98 18.10 29.52
CA ALA A 322 4.01 16.74 30.06
C ALA A 322 2.93 15.85 29.46
N THR A 323 1.69 16.37 29.39
CA THR A 323 0.54 15.65 28.80
C THR A 323 0.77 15.32 27.32
N LEU A 324 1.31 16.27 26.52
CA LEU A 324 1.59 16.05 25.10
C LEU A 324 2.72 15.04 24.89
N LEU A 325 3.74 15.03 25.72
CA LEU A 325 4.81 14.01 25.67
C LEU A 325 4.28 12.63 26.08
N ASP A 326 3.37 12.57 27.05
CA ASP A 326 2.75 11.32 27.47
C ASP A 326 1.82 10.75 26.39
N VAL A 327 1.01 11.54 25.69
CA VAL A 327 0.18 11.03 24.61
C VAL A 327 1.03 10.49 23.44
N VAL A 328 2.13 11.16 23.08
CA VAL A 328 3.07 10.64 22.07
C VAL A 328 3.66 9.30 22.51
N ALA A 329 3.96 9.14 23.80
CA ALA A 329 4.46 7.87 24.35
C ALA A 329 3.41 6.75 24.31
N LEU A 330 2.14 7.07 24.65
CA LEU A 330 1.02 6.12 24.71
C LEU A 330 0.55 5.63 23.35
N VAL A 331 0.63 6.45 22.29
CA VAL A 331 0.25 6.02 20.93
C VAL A 331 1.14 4.85 20.50
N PRO A 332 0.57 3.65 20.25
CA PRO A 332 1.36 2.51 19.82
C PRO A 332 1.92 2.71 18.40
N THR A 333 3.04 2.04 18.08
CA THR A 333 3.61 1.99 16.74
C THR A 333 4.38 0.69 16.55
N GLY A 334 4.32 0.11 15.36
CA GLY A 334 4.92 -1.18 15.05
C GLY A 334 3.92 -2.32 15.01
N PRO A 335 4.40 -3.57 14.90
CA PRO A 335 3.57 -4.78 14.98
C PRO A 335 2.89 -4.90 16.35
N LEU A 336 1.60 -5.22 16.34
CA LEU A 336 0.79 -5.48 17.54
C LEU A 336 0.45 -6.96 17.67
N ALA A 337 0.22 -7.65 16.53
CA ALA A 337 0.02 -9.08 16.47
C ALA A 337 0.68 -9.66 15.22
N MET A 338 1.22 -10.87 15.34
CA MET A 338 1.76 -11.65 14.23
C MET A 338 0.71 -12.63 13.72
N SER A 339 0.77 -12.95 12.42
CA SER A 339 -0.13 -13.93 11.82
C SER A 339 0.02 -15.30 12.49
N PRO A 340 -1.10 -15.98 12.83
CA PRO A 340 -1.05 -17.36 13.28
C PRO A 340 -0.81 -18.36 12.13
N ASP A 341 -1.04 -17.94 10.88
CA ASP A 341 -1.04 -18.80 9.69
C ASP A 341 0.29 -18.73 8.92
N PHE A 342 1.03 -17.64 9.03
CA PHE A 342 2.27 -17.40 8.29
C PHE A 342 3.39 -16.91 9.18
N ASP A 343 4.56 -17.54 9.07
CA ASP A 343 5.75 -17.13 9.79
C ASP A 343 6.20 -15.71 9.40
N LYS A 344 6.53 -14.90 10.40
CA LYS A 344 7.05 -13.51 10.25
C LYS A 344 6.09 -12.51 9.60
N LEU A 345 4.89 -12.90 9.21
CA LEU A 345 3.88 -11.99 8.71
C LEU A 345 3.20 -11.26 9.87
N VAL A 346 3.01 -9.97 9.75
CA VAL A 346 2.24 -9.17 10.69
C VAL A 346 0.75 -9.33 10.38
N GLU A 347 -0.07 -9.66 11.39
CA GLU A 347 -1.53 -9.63 11.29
C GLU A 347 -2.05 -8.22 11.52
N THR A 348 -1.61 -7.60 12.64
CA THR A 348 -2.11 -6.28 13.08
C THR A 348 -0.93 -5.38 13.42
N SER A 349 -0.95 -4.15 12.91
CA SER A 349 0.01 -3.11 13.24
C SER A 349 -0.64 -1.74 13.31
N THR A 350 0.06 -0.79 13.91
CA THR A 350 -0.25 0.64 13.78
C THR A 350 1.04 1.42 13.58
N SER A 351 0.97 2.55 12.89
CA SER A 351 2.12 3.44 12.67
C SER A 351 1.68 4.87 12.94
N LEU A 352 2.36 5.53 13.88
CA LEU A 352 2.24 6.98 14.01
C LEU A 352 2.98 7.63 12.83
N GLY A 353 2.21 8.01 11.81
CA GLY A 353 2.74 8.51 10.53
C GLY A 353 3.05 9.99 10.52
N GLU A 354 2.27 10.79 11.25
CA GLU A 354 2.40 12.25 11.24
C GLU A 354 2.15 12.85 12.62
N ALA A 355 2.87 13.92 12.94
CA ALA A 355 2.59 14.82 14.05
C ALA A 355 2.63 16.25 13.54
N ALA A 356 1.65 17.06 13.89
CA ALA A 356 1.55 18.45 13.46
C ALA A 356 1.08 19.37 14.57
N THR A 357 1.76 20.51 14.70
CA THR A 357 1.43 21.60 15.64
C THR A 357 0.70 22.72 14.92
N GLU A 358 -0.53 23.01 15.31
CA GLU A 358 -1.34 24.11 14.77
C GLU A 358 -1.88 24.97 15.91
N GLY A 359 -1.20 26.10 16.20
CA GLY A 359 -1.57 26.96 17.33
C GLY A 359 -1.50 26.25 18.67
N GLU A 360 -2.64 26.08 19.34
CA GLU A 360 -2.77 25.37 20.64
C GLU A 360 -2.94 23.86 20.46
N ARG A 361 -3.12 23.38 19.22
CA ARG A 361 -3.41 21.97 18.91
C ARG A 361 -2.18 21.20 18.53
N LEU A 362 -2.02 20.00 19.10
CA LEU A 362 -1.21 18.93 18.58
C LEU A 362 -2.12 17.87 17.95
N THR A 363 -1.85 17.52 16.70
CA THR A 363 -2.52 16.42 15.98
C THR A 363 -1.53 15.28 15.77
N LEU A 364 -1.92 14.07 16.13
CA LEU A 364 -1.16 12.83 15.89
C LEU A 364 -1.99 11.93 14.96
N HIS A 365 -1.48 11.65 13.77
CA HIS A 365 -2.13 10.81 12.77
C HIS A 365 -1.50 9.44 12.75
N SER A 366 -2.30 8.40 12.96
CA SER A 366 -1.86 7.00 12.89
C SER A 366 -2.66 6.21 11.86
N LEU A 367 -1.99 5.31 11.15
CA LEU A 367 -2.59 4.32 10.26
C LEU A 367 -2.49 2.95 10.90
N THR A 368 -3.63 2.33 11.18
CA THR A 368 -3.73 0.96 11.69
C THR A 368 -4.09 0.01 10.56
N ARG A 369 -3.41 -1.13 10.48
CA ARG A 369 -3.62 -2.17 9.49
C ARG A 369 -3.90 -3.52 10.17
N SER A 370 -4.83 -4.31 9.62
CA SER A 370 -5.07 -5.67 10.08
C SER A 370 -5.72 -6.52 8.98
N SER A 371 -5.27 -7.77 8.83
CA SER A 371 -6.00 -8.79 8.06
C SER A 371 -7.15 -9.42 8.86
N ASN A 372 -7.28 -9.05 10.13
CA ASN A 372 -8.32 -9.50 11.06
C ASN A 372 -9.14 -8.31 11.55
N ASP A 373 -10.26 -8.05 10.91
CA ASP A 373 -11.13 -6.90 11.25
C ASP A 373 -11.58 -6.91 12.72
N ALA A 374 -11.68 -8.08 13.35
CA ALA A 374 -12.07 -8.19 14.76
C ALA A 374 -10.99 -7.62 15.72
N ALA A 375 -9.73 -7.48 15.30
CA ALA A 375 -8.67 -6.87 16.11
C ALA A 375 -8.68 -5.33 16.04
N MET A 376 -9.27 -4.74 15.01
CA MET A 376 -9.26 -3.29 14.79
C MET A 376 -9.91 -2.49 15.92
N PRO A 377 -11.10 -2.88 16.47
CA PRO A 377 -11.74 -2.15 17.56
C PRO A 377 -10.88 -2.04 18.82
N GLU A 378 -10.05 -3.04 19.12
CA GLU A 378 -9.17 -3.02 20.30
C GLU A 378 -8.07 -1.97 20.17
N VAL A 379 -7.46 -1.86 19.00
CA VAL A 379 -6.46 -0.82 18.72
C VAL A 379 -7.06 0.57 18.77
N ILE A 380 -8.24 0.75 18.16
CA ILE A 380 -8.97 2.02 18.19
C ILE A 380 -9.33 2.42 19.63
N ALA A 381 -9.79 1.47 20.47
CA ALA A 381 -10.10 1.73 21.86
C ALA A 381 -8.88 2.17 22.68
N ALA A 382 -7.68 1.61 22.37
CA ALA A 382 -6.43 2.04 23.01
C ALA A 382 -6.07 3.49 22.61
N LEU A 383 -6.22 3.84 21.33
CA LEU A 383 -5.98 5.21 20.84
C LEU A 383 -7.01 6.21 21.41
N GLU A 384 -8.27 5.81 21.53
CA GLU A 384 -9.32 6.61 22.15
C GLU A 384 -9.01 6.86 23.64
N ALA A 385 -8.54 5.85 24.35
CA ALA A 385 -8.12 5.98 25.74
C ALA A 385 -6.93 6.94 25.87
N ALA A 386 -5.93 6.87 24.98
CA ALA A 386 -4.81 7.80 24.97
C ALA A 386 -5.27 9.25 24.72
N ALA A 387 -6.15 9.46 23.73
CA ALA A 387 -6.74 10.77 23.47
C ALA A 387 -7.47 11.34 24.69
N ARG A 388 -8.33 10.54 25.32
CA ARG A 388 -9.11 10.94 26.49
C ARG A 388 -8.23 11.28 27.69
N LEU A 389 -7.18 10.49 27.95
CA LEU A 389 -6.24 10.76 29.05
C LEU A 389 -5.49 12.07 28.83
N ALA A 390 -5.24 12.47 27.59
CA ALA A 390 -4.63 13.74 27.23
C ALA A 390 -5.66 14.91 27.18
N GLY A 391 -6.94 14.68 27.51
CA GLY A 391 -7.99 15.69 27.39
C GLY A 391 -8.36 16.04 25.93
N GLY A 392 -7.97 15.20 24.98
CA GLY A 392 -8.20 15.37 23.56
C GLY A 392 -9.34 14.51 23.02
N THR A 393 -9.47 14.46 21.71
CA THR A 393 -10.46 13.69 20.94
C THR A 393 -9.79 12.76 19.96
N LEU A 394 -10.46 11.66 19.61
CA LEU A 394 -10.09 10.77 18.52
C LEU A 394 -11.09 10.94 17.36
N GLU A 395 -10.57 11.17 16.16
CA GLU A 395 -11.30 11.04 14.91
C GLU A 395 -10.87 9.73 14.24
N VAL A 396 -11.83 8.99 13.69
CA VAL A 396 -11.60 7.68 13.07
C VAL A 396 -12.19 7.69 11.66
N LYS A 397 -11.40 7.26 10.69
CA LYS A 397 -11.86 7.00 9.33
C LYS A 397 -11.48 5.58 8.94
N HIS A 398 -12.48 4.71 8.87
CA HIS A 398 -12.30 3.37 8.29
C HIS A 398 -12.15 3.50 6.77
N ASN A 399 -11.10 2.92 6.21
CA ASN A 399 -10.83 2.97 4.77
C ASN A 399 -11.42 1.75 4.07
N TYR A 400 -11.03 0.55 4.50
CA TYR A 400 -11.53 -0.73 3.98
C TYR A 400 -11.20 -1.88 4.93
N ASN A 401 -11.97 -2.97 4.85
CA ASN A 401 -11.79 -4.19 5.61
C ASN A 401 -10.54 -4.96 5.16
N GLY A 402 -10.05 -5.87 6.02
CA GLY A 402 -9.03 -6.84 5.65
C GLY A 402 -9.62 -8.03 4.86
N TRP A 403 -8.76 -8.68 4.10
CA TRP A 403 -9.03 -10.01 3.56
C TRP A 403 -8.30 -11.04 4.41
N ARG A 404 -9.06 -11.72 5.28
CA ARG A 404 -8.50 -12.74 6.16
C ARG A 404 -8.04 -13.95 5.35
N PRO A 405 -6.82 -14.45 5.56
CA PRO A 405 -6.34 -15.66 4.89
C PRO A 405 -7.26 -16.86 5.07
N ASN A 406 -7.55 -17.56 3.94
CA ASN A 406 -8.29 -18.81 3.92
C ASN A 406 -7.42 -19.90 3.27
N LEU A 407 -6.81 -20.77 4.08
CA LEU A 407 -5.97 -21.85 3.58
C LEU A 407 -6.78 -23.08 3.07
N ASP A 408 -8.09 -23.12 3.34
CA ASP A 408 -9.02 -24.13 2.84
C ASP A 408 -9.74 -23.69 1.56
N SER A 409 -9.27 -22.62 0.91
CA SER A 409 -9.80 -22.08 -0.34
C SER A 409 -9.68 -23.07 -1.49
N GLU A 410 -10.77 -23.21 -2.28
CA GLU A 410 -10.79 -24.08 -3.45
C GLU A 410 -9.89 -23.53 -4.56
N VAL A 411 -9.95 -22.21 -4.82
CA VAL A 411 -9.10 -21.58 -5.85
C VAL A 411 -7.62 -21.70 -5.48
N LEU A 412 -7.26 -21.59 -4.21
CA LEU A 412 -5.90 -21.85 -3.75
C LEU A 412 -5.47 -23.30 -4.01
N ALA A 413 -6.31 -24.26 -3.68
CA ALA A 413 -5.99 -25.68 -3.87
C ALA A 413 -5.78 -26.02 -5.36
N VAL A 414 -6.62 -25.46 -6.23
CA VAL A 414 -6.47 -25.58 -7.69
C VAL A 414 -5.18 -24.91 -8.17
N ALA A 415 -4.93 -23.67 -7.76
CA ALA A 415 -3.74 -22.93 -8.18
C ALA A 415 -2.44 -23.61 -7.75
N ARG A 416 -2.37 -24.15 -6.53
CA ARG A 416 -1.23 -24.96 -6.06
C ARG A 416 -0.99 -26.18 -6.93
N THR A 417 -2.05 -26.94 -7.21
CA THR A 417 -1.95 -28.14 -8.04
C THR A 417 -1.47 -27.83 -9.45
N VAL A 418 -1.99 -26.74 -10.04
CA VAL A 418 -1.59 -26.28 -11.37
C VAL A 418 -0.14 -25.82 -11.37
N TYR A 419 0.26 -25.02 -10.36
CA TYR A 419 1.61 -24.50 -10.22
C TYR A 419 2.64 -25.64 -10.12
N GLU A 420 2.42 -26.62 -9.20
CA GLU A 420 3.28 -27.78 -9.01
C GLU A 420 3.39 -28.63 -10.30
N ARG A 421 2.28 -28.80 -11.02
CA ARG A 421 2.25 -29.51 -12.32
C ARG A 421 3.07 -28.80 -13.39
N LEU A 422 3.02 -27.47 -13.45
CA LEU A 422 3.69 -26.66 -14.48
C LEU A 422 5.18 -26.49 -14.21
N PHE A 423 5.57 -26.28 -12.96
CA PHE A 423 6.91 -25.82 -12.59
C PHE A 423 7.71 -26.85 -11.76
N GLY A 424 7.08 -27.91 -11.27
CA GLY A 424 7.77 -28.99 -10.56
C GLY A 424 8.16 -28.65 -9.11
N GLU A 425 7.73 -27.52 -8.59
CA GLU A 425 7.99 -27.03 -7.24
C GLU A 425 6.70 -26.41 -6.63
N PRO A 426 6.55 -26.41 -5.30
CA PRO A 426 5.39 -25.79 -4.68
C PRO A 426 5.50 -24.25 -4.74
N PRO A 427 4.36 -23.53 -4.93
CA PRO A 427 4.35 -22.08 -4.80
C PRO A 427 4.51 -21.65 -3.34
N VAL A 428 4.92 -20.41 -3.15
CA VAL A 428 4.84 -19.73 -1.84
C VAL A 428 3.39 -19.31 -1.62
N VAL A 429 2.78 -19.73 -0.51
CA VAL A 429 1.45 -19.24 -0.11
C VAL A 429 1.64 -18.24 1.02
N THR A 430 1.09 -17.03 0.86
CA THR A 430 1.26 -15.94 1.83
C THR A 430 0.07 -14.98 1.85
N ALA A 431 0.15 -13.98 2.70
CA ALA A 431 -0.69 -12.79 2.68
C ALA A 431 0.19 -11.54 2.75
N ILE A 432 -0.32 -10.40 2.32
CA ILE A 432 0.42 -9.13 2.34
C ILE A 432 -0.10 -8.22 3.46
N HIS A 433 0.80 -7.56 4.19
CA HIS A 433 0.42 -6.57 5.20
C HIS A 433 0.28 -5.15 4.60
N ALA A 434 -0.37 -5.10 3.45
CA ALA A 434 -0.79 -3.90 2.72
C ALA A 434 -2.22 -4.11 2.22
N GLY A 435 -2.82 -3.13 1.56
CA GLY A 435 -4.14 -3.27 0.96
C GLY A 435 -4.04 -3.92 -0.42
N LEU A 436 -5.08 -4.65 -0.80
CA LEU A 436 -5.38 -5.08 -2.16
C LEU A 436 -6.87 -4.85 -2.42
N GLU A 437 -7.24 -4.60 -3.66
CA GLU A 437 -8.64 -4.41 -4.06
C GLU A 437 -9.53 -5.61 -3.73
N THR A 438 -8.95 -6.83 -3.69
CA THR A 438 -9.65 -8.06 -3.27
C THR A 438 -10.40 -7.90 -1.95
N ALA A 439 -9.81 -7.21 -0.95
CA ALA A 439 -10.45 -6.99 0.35
C ALA A 439 -11.69 -6.10 0.23
N VAL A 440 -11.61 -5.05 -0.56
CA VAL A 440 -12.73 -4.13 -0.81
C VAL A 440 -13.80 -4.83 -1.62
N ILE A 441 -13.44 -5.47 -2.73
CA ILE A 441 -14.37 -6.19 -3.62
C ILE A 441 -15.07 -7.30 -2.84
N GLY A 442 -14.34 -8.09 -2.05
CA GLY A 442 -14.91 -9.16 -1.22
C GLY A 442 -15.95 -8.66 -0.23
N SER A 443 -15.82 -7.42 0.26
CA SER A 443 -16.80 -6.80 1.15
C SER A 443 -18.07 -6.30 0.44
N LYS A 444 -18.02 -6.13 -0.90
CA LYS A 444 -19.11 -5.61 -1.74
C LYS A 444 -19.97 -6.70 -2.35
N VAL A 445 -19.42 -7.88 -2.58
CA VAL A 445 -20.14 -9.01 -3.16
C VAL A 445 -20.99 -9.70 -2.11
N SER A 446 -22.22 -10.07 -2.48
CA SER A 446 -23.11 -10.80 -1.58
C SER A 446 -22.68 -12.26 -1.44
N GLY A 447 -22.43 -12.71 -0.22
CA GLY A 447 -22.00 -14.08 0.07
C GLY A 447 -20.50 -14.21 0.35
N SER A 448 -19.99 -15.44 0.33
CA SER A 448 -18.57 -15.72 0.50
C SER A 448 -17.90 -15.74 -0.87
N LEU A 449 -16.94 -14.87 -1.09
CA LEU A 449 -16.12 -14.84 -2.30
C LEU A 449 -14.82 -15.61 -2.02
N ASP A 450 -14.52 -16.61 -2.86
CA ASP A 450 -13.24 -17.32 -2.82
C ASP A 450 -12.21 -16.56 -3.65
N MET A 451 -11.10 -16.14 -3.05
CA MET A 451 -10.20 -15.16 -3.65
C MET A 451 -8.75 -15.62 -3.65
N LEU A 452 -8.04 -15.22 -4.69
CA LEU A 452 -6.61 -15.44 -4.88
C LEU A 452 -6.01 -14.23 -5.58
N ALA A 453 -4.76 -13.83 -5.25
CA ALA A 453 -4.00 -12.90 -6.05
C ALA A 453 -2.71 -13.55 -6.56
N ILE A 454 -2.40 -13.31 -7.84
CA ILE A 454 -1.23 -13.81 -8.55
C ILE A 454 -0.69 -12.73 -9.48
N GLY A 455 0.59 -12.83 -9.85
CA GLY A 455 1.21 -11.91 -10.80
C GLY A 455 2.64 -12.31 -11.17
N PRO A 456 3.28 -11.59 -12.09
CA PRO A 456 4.69 -11.77 -12.41
C PRO A 456 5.58 -11.04 -11.40
N GLN A 457 6.90 -11.13 -11.57
CA GLN A 457 7.84 -10.34 -10.80
C GLN A 457 7.91 -8.92 -11.36
N ILE A 458 7.48 -7.94 -10.55
CA ILE A 458 7.64 -6.51 -10.78
C ILE A 458 8.56 -5.96 -9.70
N GLU A 459 9.47 -5.06 -10.06
CA GLU A 459 10.37 -4.40 -9.13
C GLU A 459 10.31 -2.89 -9.32
N GLY A 460 10.38 -2.15 -8.24
CA GLY A 460 10.38 -0.69 -8.23
C GLY A 460 9.09 -0.04 -8.75
N PRO A 461 7.88 -0.60 -8.50
CA PRO A 461 6.65 0.06 -8.90
C PRO A 461 6.60 1.49 -8.36
N HIS A 462 5.79 2.35 -8.96
CA HIS A 462 5.63 3.76 -8.60
C HIS A 462 6.91 4.62 -8.71
N SER A 463 7.89 4.15 -9.49
CA SER A 463 9.14 4.89 -9.70
C SER A 463 9.66 4.75 -11.13
N PRO A 464 10.57 5.63 -11.59
CA PRO A 464 11.23 5.46 -12.89
C PRO A 464 12.13 4.21 -13.01
N ASP A 465 12.37 3.52 -11.90
CA ASP A 465 13.11 2.25 -11.87
C ASP A 465 12.20 1.02 -12.04
N GLU A 466 10.90 1.22 -12.29
CA GLU A 466 9.93 0.16 -12.48
C GLU A 466 10.32 -0.77 -13.63
N ARG A 467 10.28 -2.07 -13.34
CA ARG A 467 10.60 -3.12 -14.33
C ARG A 467 9.83 -4.40 -14.06
N VAL A 468 9.48 -5.11 -15.12
CA VAL A 468 8.85 -6.43 -15.06
C VAL A 468 9.76 -7.50 -15.66
N SER A 469 9.84 -8.65 -15.02
CA SER A 469 10.65 -9.78 -15.49
C SER A 469 9.91 -10.53 -16.60
N ILE A 470 10.47 -10.51 -17.82
CA ILE A 470 9.89 -11.16 -19.00
C ILE A 470 9.67 -12.67 -18.79
N PRO A 471 10.63 -13.45 -18.25
CA PRO A 471 10.41 -14.88 -17.98
C PRO A 471 9.28 -15.15 -17.00
N THR A 472 9.09 -14.26 -16.01
CA THR A 472 8.03 -14.45 -15.01
C THR A 472 6.65 -14.09 -15.55
N VAL A 473 6.55 -13.19 -16.53
CA VAL A 473 5.30 -12.95 -17.27
C VAL A 473 4.86 -14.22 -17.99
N GLU A 474 5.78 -14.98 -18.62
CA GLU A 474 5.46 -16.27 -19.25
C GLU A 474 4.98 -17.30 -18.21
N ARG A 475 5.60 -17.33 -17.03
CA ARG A 475 5.19 -18.23 -15.92
C ARG A 475 3.79 -17.86 -15.40
N PHE A 476 3.59 -16.58 -15.13
CA PHE A 476 2.29 -16.03 -14.72
C PHE A 476 1.18 -16.37 -15.71
N TRP A 477 1.43 -16.14 -17.01
CA TRP A 477 0.49 -16.50 -18.08
C TRP A 477 0.12 -17.98 -18.07
N LYS A 478 1.10 -18.88 -17.98
CA LYS A 478 0.87 -20.33 -17.93
C LYS A 478 0.05 -20.72 -16.70
N LEU A 479 0.34 -20.10 -15.54
CA LEU A 479 -0.40 -20.34 -14.31
C LEU A 479 -1.84 -19.87 -14.46
N LEU A 480 -2.07 -18.63 -14.93
CA LEU A 480 -3.40 -18.06 -15.12
C LEU A 480 -4.25 -18.94 -16.04
N VAL A 481 -3.74 -19.26 -17.23
CA VAL A 481 -4.45 -20.13 -18.19
C VAL A 481 -4.74 -21.50 -17.59
N GLY A 482 -3.77 -22.11 -16.92
CA GLY A 482 -3.96 -23.43 -16.31
C GLY A 482 -4.99 -23.44 -15.18
N VAL A 483 -5.06 -22.37 -14.38
CA VAL A 483 -6.04 -22.23 -13.29
C VAL A 483 -7.45 -21.99 -13.87
N VAL A 484 -7.58 -21.13 -14.87
CA VAL A 484 -8.85 -20.85 -15.56
C VAL A 484 -9.42 -22.12 -16.22
N ASP A 485 -8.58 -22.90 -16.92
CA ASP A 485 -8.98 -24.20 -17.50
C ASP A 485 -9.44 -25.18 -16.43
N GLU A 486 -8.65 -25.37 -15.37
CA GLU A 486 -8.93 -26.34 -14.30
C GLU A 486 -10.21 -25.97 -13.51
N LEU A 487 -10.46 -24.68 -13.25
CA LEU A 487 -11.66 -24.19 -12.57
C LEU A 487 -12.94 -24.36 -13.40
N SER A 488 -12.81 -24.37 -14.73
CA SER A 488 -13.93 -24.53 -15.66
C SER A 488 -14.11 -25.96 -16.16
N ALA A 489 -13.28 -26.92 -15.73
CA ALA A 489 -13.31 -28.30 -16.24
C ALA A 489 -14.67 -28.99 -16.00
N PRO A 490 -15.21 -29.73 -17.01
CA PRO A 490 -16.49 -30.44 -16.86
C PRO A 490 -16.47 -31.42 -15.70
N GLY A 491 -17.58 -31.45 -14.94
CA GLY A 491 -17.78 -32.41 -13.83
C GLY A 491 -17.38 -31.88 -12.44
N LYS A 492 -16.84 -30.67 -12.33
CA LYS A 492 -16.65 -29.98 -11.05
C LYS A 492 -17.91 -29.14 -10.73
N SER A 493 -18.94 -29.81 -10.15
CA SER A 493 -20.04 -29.08 -9.50
C SER A 493 -19.53 -28.59 -8.15
N ARG A 494 -19.44 -27.27 -7.94
CA ARG A 494 -19.19 -26.71 -6.61
C ARG A 494 -20.44 -26.88 -5.77
N THR A 495 -20.31 -27.58 -4.65
CA THR A 495 -21.36 -27.71 -3.62
C THR A 495 -21.35 -26.50 -2.71
#